data_d9c0c733a8dd17b513585df4b9c09363
#
_entry.id   d9c0c733a8dd17b513585df4b9c09363
#
_cell.length_a   1.000
_cell.length_b   1.000
_cell.length_c   1.000
_cell.angle_alpha   90.00
_cell.angle_beta   90.00
_cell.angle_gamma   90.00
#
_symmetry.space_group_name_H-M   'P 1'
#
loop_
_entity.id
_entity.type
_entity.pdbx_description
1 polymer ?
#
loop_
_entity_poly.entity_id
_entity_poly.type
_entity_poly.pdbx_seq_one_letter_code
_entity_poly.pdbx_strand_id
1 'polypeptide(L)'
;MRGNLKMNNVRRKAIKQTIDRFDSIRKKLDELVSEVESVKSDVEDIQWEEEDYRDNIPENLQGSERYDKADNACTNFSDAVDALDDMISAMGDVTSAMGDVTTSLEEAME
;
A
#
# COMPACT_ATOMS: atom_id res chain seq x y z
N MET A 1 -10.36 -25.80 -40.66
CA MET A 1 -10.20 -24.36 -40.47
C MET A 1 -9.10 -24.01 -39.56
N ARG A 2 -8.22 -23.27 -40.12
CA ARG A 2 -7.10 -22.88 -39.36
C ARG A 2 -7.45 -21.94 -38.29
N GLY A 3 -8.28 -20.96 -38.56
CA GLY A 3 -8.70 -19.95 -37.61
C GLY A 3 -9.35 -20.46 -36.36
N ASN A 4 -9.87 -21.68 -36.37
CA ASN A 4 -10.54 -22.26 -35.22
C ASN A 4 -9.55 -22.74 -34.16
N LEU A 5 -8.29 -22.89 -34.52
CA LEU A 5 -7.26 -23.40 -33.61
C LEU A 5 -6.53 -22.29 -32.87
N LYS A 6 -6.71 -21.05 -33.32
CA LYS A 6 -6.05 -19.89 -32.74
C LYS A 6 -7.05 -18.79 -32.50
N MET A 7 -6.77 -17.96 -31.48
CA MET A 7 -7.55 -16.79 -31.22
C MET A 7 -7.47 -15.84 -32.42
N ASN A 8 -8.59 -15.25 -32.78
CA ASN A 8 -8.62 -14.30 -33.85
C ASN A 8 -7.83 -13.03 -33.51
N ASN A 9 -7.29 -12.38 -34.53
CA ASN A 9 -6.40 -11.22 -34.34
C ASN A 9 -7.07 -10.04 -33.67
N VAL A 10 -8.36 -9.82 -33.91
CA VAL A 10 -9.10 -8.72 -33.31
C VAL A 10 -9.15 -8.91 -31.80
N ARG A 11 -9.46 -10.13 -31.38
CA ARG A 11 -9.55 -10.46 -29.95
C ARG A 11 -8.18 -10.42 -29.30
N ARG A 12 -7.17 -10.93 -29.96
CA ARG A 12 -5.79 -10.89 -29.49
C ARG A 12 -5.31 -9.45 -29.28
N LYS A 13 -5.62 -8.57 -30.22
CA LYS A 13 -5.30 -7.15 -30.12
C LYS A 13 -6.01 -6.49 -28.93
N ALA A 14 -7.28 -6.84 -28.72
CA ALA A 14 -8.06 -6.34 -27.59
C ALA A 14 -7.44 -6.77 -26.26
N ILE A 15 -6.97 -8.00 -26.17
CA ILE A 15 -6.29 -8.52 -24.97
C ILE A 15 -5.00 -7.74 -24.72
N LYS A 16 -4.20 -7.51 -25.72
CA LYS A 16 -2.95 -6.75 -25.58
C LYS A 16 -3.21 -5.33 -25.10
N GLN A 17 -4.24 -4.68 -25.61
CA GLN A 17 -4.61 -3.33 -25.18
C GLN A 17 -5.06 -3.32 -23.73
N THR A 18 -5.79 -4.36 -23.31
CA THR A 18 -6.22 -4.51 -21.92
C THR A 18 -5.04 -4.73 -20.98
N ILE A 19 -4.08 -5.56 -21.40
CA ILE A 19 -2.84 -5.79 -20.63
C ILE A 19 -2.08 -4.47 -20.47
N ASP A 20 -1.94 -3.69 -21.54
CA ASP A 20 -1.24 -2.41 -21.50
C ASP A 20 -1.91 -1.43 -20.53
N ARG A 21 -3.24 -1.39 -20.53
CA ARG A 21 -3.99 -0.56 -19.59
C ARG A 21 -3.76 -1.03 -18.14
N PHE A 22 -3.72 -2.33 -17.96
CA PHE A 22 -3.52 -2.94 -16.64
C PHE A 22 -2.11 -2.65 -16.12
N ASP A 23 -1.12 -2.73 -16.98
CA ASP A 23 0.28 -2.39 -16.65
C ASP A 23 0.39 -0.92 -16.23
N SER A 24 -0.36 -0.04 -16.87
CA SER A 24 -0.40 1.37 -16.50
C SER A 24 -0.99 1.58 -15.11
N ILE A 25 -2.06 0.85 -14.78
CA ILE A 25 -2.66 0.87 -13.45
C ILE A 25 -1.67 0.35 -12.42
N ARG A 26 -0.95 -0.70 -12.76
CA ARG A 26 0.05 -1.31 -11.87
C ARG A 26 1.17 -0.34 -11.52
N LYS A 27 1.63 0.44 -12.50
CA LYS A 27 2.63 1.49 -12.26
C LYS A 27 2.11 2.54 -11.30
N LYS A 28 0.86 2.95 -11.47
CA LYS A 28 0.22 3.91 -10.56
C LYS A 28 0.12 3.35 -9.15
N LEU A 29 -0.18 2.07 -9.03
CA LEU A 29 -0.25 1.41 -7.73
C LEU A 29 1.13 1.39 -7.06
N ASP A 30 2.19 1.09 -7.81
CA ASP A 30 3.56 1.10 -7.29
C ASP A 30 3.94 2.50 -6.78
N GLU A 31 3.54 3.54 -7.50
CA GLU A 31 3.76 4.93 -7.08
C GLU A 31 3.00 5.23 -5.79
N LEU A 32 1.74 4.76 -5.69
CA LEU A 32 0.93 4.94 -4.48
C LEU A 32 1.53 4.21 -3.28
N VAL A 33 2.05 3.01 -3.48
CA VAL A 33 2.73 2.27 -2.41
C VAL A 33 3.91 3.08 -1.87
N SER A 34 4.72 3.65 -2.75
CA SER A 34 5.85 4.49 -2.35
C SER A 34 5.38 5.72 -1.56
N GLU A 35 4.27 6.34 -1.99
CA GLU A 35 3.70 7.49 -1.28
C GLU A 35 3.19 7.10 0.10
N VAL A 36 2.53 5.96 0.22
CA VAL A 36 2.03 5.46 1.52
C VAL A 36 3.20 5.13 2.45
N GLU A 37 4.26 4.53 1.92
CA GLU A 37 5.47 4.26 2.69
C GLU A 37 6.12 5.55 3.21
N SER A 38 6.09 6.60 2.41
CA SER A 38 6.57 7.92 2.81
C SER A 38 5.72 8.51 3.94
N VAL A 39 4.40 8.38 3.83
CA VAL A 39 3.47 8.82 4.90
C VAL A 39 3.74 8.05 6.19
N LYS A 40 3.95 6.74 6.09
CA LYS A 40 4.29 5.90 7.25
C LYS A 40 5.55 6.40 7.93
N SER A 41 6.59 6.69 7.15
CA SER A 41 7.85 7.21 7.67
C SER A 41 7.64 8.54 8.41
N ASP A 42 6.82 9.44 7.84
CA ASP A 42 6.51 10.71 8.46
C ASP A 42 5.76 10.52 9.78
N VAL A 43 4.81 9.59 9.83
CA VAL A 43 4.05 9.30 11.05
C VAL A 43 4.98 8.71 12.12
N GLU A 44 5.88 7.83 11.73
CA GLU A 44 6.88 7.25 12.64
C GLU A 44 7.78 8.33 13.25
N ASP A 45 8.19 9.31 12.46
CA ASP A 45 9.00 10.43 12.93
C ASP A 45 8.21 11.28 13.94
N ILE A 46 6.95 11.56 13.66
CA ILE A 46 6.07 12.31 14.56
C ILE A 46 5.86 11.52 15.87
N GLN A 47 5.62 10.22 15.74
CA GLN A 47 5.46 9.33 16.90
C GLN A 47 6.69 9.39 17.78
N TRP A 48 7.86 9.29 17.19
CA TRP A 48 9.12 9.30 17.90
C TRP A 48 9.34 10.62 18.66
N GLU A 49 9.03 11.73 18.02
CA GLU A 49 9.11 13.06 18.64
C GLU A 49 8.15 13.16 19.85
N GLU A 50 6.94 12.64 19.71
CA GLU A 50 5.96 12.67 20.80
C GLU A 50 6.35 11.74 21.95
N GLU A 51 6.90 10.58 21.64
CA GLU A 51 7.42 9.66 22.67
C GLU A 51 8.55 10.32 23.44
N ASP A 52 9.46 11.00 22.74
CA ASP A 52 10.56 11.73 23.36
C ASP A 52 10.04 12.84 24.28
N TYR A 53 9.05 13.58 23.81
CA TYR A 53 8.39 14.62 24.60
C TYR A 53 7.74 14.03 25.86
N ARG A 54 6.98 12.95 25.71
CA ARG A 54 6.33 12.26 26.84
C ARG A 54 7.34 11.78 27.87
N ASP A 55 8.41 11.15 27.40
CA ASP A 55 9.41 10.50 28.26
C ASP A 55 10.25 11.55 29.00
N ASN A 56 10.30 12.77 28.48
CA ASN A 56 11.01 13.87 29.12
C ASN A 56 10.14 14.68 30.10
N ILE A 57 8.87 14.33 30.25
CA ILE A 57 8.02 14.93 31.29
C ILE A 57 8.55 14.47 32.66
N PRO A 58 8.80 15.38 33.60
CA PRO A 58 9.32 15.00 34.92
C PRO A 58 8.45 13.94 35.63
N GLU A 59 9.11 13.04 36.35
CA GLU A 59 8.45 11.92 37.02
C GLU A 59 7.26 12.36 37.89
N ASN A 60 7.42 13.46 38.63
CA ASN A 60 6.38 13.99 39.46
C ASN A 60 5.17 14.53 38.72
N LEU A 61 5.27 14.67 37.38
CA LEU A 61 4.20 15.17 36.53
C LEU A 61 3.65 14.09 35.60
N GLN A 62 4.09 12.83 35.76
CA GLN A 62 3.65 11.74 34.88
C GLN A 62 2.20 11.33 35.11
N GLY A 63 1.59 11.73 36.20
CA GLY A 63 0.16 11.55 36.42
C GLY A 63 -0.69 12.71 35.97
N SER A 64 -0.10 13.69 35.32
CA SER A 64 -0.79 14.89 34.86
C SER A 64 -1.57 14.66 33.56
N GLU A 65 -2.53 15.55 33.31
CA GLU A 65 -3.29 15.55 32.07
C GLU A 65 -2.38 15.69 30.83
N ARG A 66 -1.32 16.45 30.97
CA ARG A 66 -0.33 16.67 29.92
C ARG A 66 0.37 15.36 29.50
N TYR A 67 0.76 14.58 30.51
CA TYR A 67 1.36 13.28 30.27
C TYR A 67 0.35 12.32 29.61
N ASP A 68 -0.88 12.28 30.13
CA ASP A 68 -1.93 11.41 29.61
C ASP A 68 -2.24 11.73 28.14
N LYS A 69 -2.27 13.00 27.78
CA LYS A 69 -2.49 13.41 26.36
C LYS A 69 -1.36 12.97 25.46
N ALA A 70 -0.11 13.13 25.93
CA ALA A 70 1.06 12.70 25.15
C ALA A 70 1.06 11.18 25.00
N ASP A 71 0.75 10.45 26.06
CA ASP A 71 0.69 8.99 26.03
C ASP A 71 -0.40 8.49 25.08
N ASN A 72 -1.58 9.11 25.14
CA ASN A 72 -2.68 8.79 24.22
C ASN A 72 -2.31 9.10 22.76
N ALA A 73 -1.61 10.22 22.53
CA ALA A 73 -1.15 10.56 21.18
C ALA A 73 -0.19 9.50 20.66
N CYS A 74 0.75 9.04 21.48
CA CYS A 74 1.70 7.99 21.09
C CYS A 74 0.98 6.69 20.71
N THR A 75 -0.04 6.32 21.48
CA THR A 75 -0.86 5.15 21.17
C THR A 75 -1.56 5.30 19.84
N ASN A 76 -2.13 6.48 19.57
CA ASN A 76 -2.82 6.76 18.31
C ASN A 76 -1.85 6.73 17.13
N PHE A 77 -0.65 7.26 17.28
CA PHE A 77 0.36 7.19 16.22
C PHE A 77 0.79 5.75 15.94
N SER A 78 0.95 4.95 17.00
CA SER A 78 1.27 3.53 16.86
C SER A 78 0.17 2.78 16.09
N ASP A 79 -1.08 3.06 16.41
CA ASP A 79 -2.24 2.47 15.72
C ASP A 79 -2.27 2.90 14.24
N ALA A 80 -1.94 4.16 13.97
CA ALA A 80 -1.88 4.67 12.59
C ALA A 80 -0.77 3.98 11.80
N VAL A 81 0.40 3.76 12.40
CA VAL A 81 1.50 3.04 11.74
C VAL A 81 1.08 1.60 11.42
N ASP A 82 0.43 0.93 12.36
CA ASP A 82 -0.06 -0.44 12.14
C ASP A 82 -1.07 -0.49 10.99
N ALA A 83 -1.98 0.48 10.94
CA ALA A 83 -2.96 0.58 9.86
C ALA A 83 -2.28 0.84 8.51
N LEU A 84 -1.24 1.67 8.49
CA LEU A 84 -0.45 1.93 7.27
C LEU A 84 0.29 0.68 6.81
N ASP A 85 0.84 -0.10 7.73
CA ASP A 85 1.47 -1.39 7.41
C ASP A 85 0.46 -2.36 6.78
N ASP A 86 -0.75 -2.42 7.32
CA ASP A 86 -1.82 -3.25 6.78
C ASP A 86 -2.19 -2.80 5.36
N MET A 87 -2.25 -1.49 5.12
CA MET A 87 -2.51 -0.94 3.79
C MET A 87 -1.43 -1.36 2.80
N ILE A 88 -0.17 -1.22 3.18
CA ILE A 88 0.96 -1.58 2.31
C ILE A 88 0.90 -3.07 1.97
N SER A 89 0.61 -3.90 2.96
CA SER A 89 0.47 -5.34 2.78
C SER A 89 -0.69 -5.67 1.81
N ALA A 90 -1.84 -5.02 1.98
CA ALA A 90 -3.00 -5.20 1.11
C ALA A 90 -2.69 -4.75 -0.32
N MET A 91 -1.97 -3.66 -0.48
CA MET A 91 -1.57 -3.17 -1.81
C MET A 91 -0.60 -4.16 -2.49
N GLY A 92 0.26 -4.81 -1.71
CA GLY A 92 1.12 -5.88 -2.20
C GLY A 92 0.31 -7.08 -2.71
N ASP A 93 -0.73 -7.45 -1.99
CA ASP A 93 -1.64 -8.52 -2.41
C ASP A 93 -2.35 -8.17 -3.71
N VAL A 94 -2.77 -6.91 -3.85
CA VAL A 94 -3.39 -6.42 -5.09
C VAL A 94 -2.41 -6.51 -6.24
N THR A 95 -1.15 -6.11 -6.04
CA THR A 95 -0.11 -6.20 -7.07
C THR A 95 0.09 -7.64 -7.52
N SER A 96 0.11 -8.59 -6.60
CA SER A 96 0.22 -10.01 -6.91
C SER A 96 -0.98 -10.50 -7.72
N ALA A 97 -2.19 -10.11 -7.31
CA ALA A 97 -3.42 -10.48 -8.04
C ALA A 97 -3.43 -9.90 -9.46
N MET A 98 -2.92 -8.69 -9.63
CA MET A 98 -2.80 -8.08 -10.95
C MET A 98 -1.85 -8.87 -11.85
N GLY A 99 -0.75 -9.37 -11.29
CA GLY A 99 0.16 -10.24 -12.02
C GLY A 99 -0.53 -11.51 -12.51
N ASP A 100 -1.38 -12.11 -11.67
CA ASP A 100 -2.15 -13.30 -12.04
C ASP A 100 -3.11 -13.02 -13.19
N VAL A 101 -3.79 -11.87 -13.16
CA VAL A 101 -4.68 -11.47 -14.26
C VAL A 101 -3.92 -11.33 -15.56
N THR A 102 -2.77 -10.66 -15.53
CA THR A 102 -1.93 -10.47 -16.72
C THR A 102 -1.46 -11.81 -17.26
N THR A 103 -1.00 -12.71 -16.41
CA THR A 103 -0.56 -14.05 -16.79
C THR A 103 -1.69 -14.83 -17.47
N SER A 104 -2.89 -14.81 -16.88
CA SER A 104 -4.05 -15.48 -17.46
C SER A 104 -4.43 -14.94 -18.82
N LEU A 105 -4.34 -13.61 -18.99
CA LEU A 105 -4.63 -12.98 -20.28
C LEU A 105 -3.58 -13.35 -21.34
N GLU A 106 -2.32 -13.40 -20.95
CA GLU A 106 -1.23 -13.81 -21.86
C GLU A 106 -1.40 -15.28 -22.27
N GLU A 107 -1.74 -16.14 -21.34
CA GLU A 107 -1.99 -17.56 -21.64
C GLU A 107 -3.19 -17.73 -22.56
N ALA A 108 -4.21 -16.88 -22.42
CA ALA A 108 -5.39 -16.93 -23.28
C ALA A 108 -5.06 -16.62 -24.74
N MET A 109 -3.97 -15.91 -24.98
CA MET A 109 -3.54 -15.58 -26.36
C MET A 109 -2.77 -16.70 -27.07
N GLU A 110 -2.37 -17.72 -26.35
CA GLU A 110 -1.60 -18.83 -26.91
C GLU A 110 -2.42 -19.81 -27.79
#